data_8af304f9aa91208f1780872a5a0f94c6
#
_entry.id   8af304f9aa91208f1780872a5a0f94c6
#
_cell.length_a   1.000
_cell.length_b   1.000
_cell.length_c   1.000
_cell.angle_alpha   90.00
_cell.angle_beta   90.00
_cell.angle_gamma   90.00
#
_symmetry.space_group_name_H-M   'P 1'
#
loop_
_entity.id
_entity.type
_entity.pdbx_description
1 polymer ?
#
loop_
_entity_poly.entity_id
_entity_poly.type
_entity_poly.pdbx_seq_one_letter_code
_entity_poly.pdbx_strand_id
1 'polypeptide(L)'
;MDLNAVDQLKNVLCSITIEKDQIIYEEGEHLGDGYILSLGKVQLFKNTSDGKLAEKQTINSMQVFGVWNSILGNNVPLFTAKALEKSSALIIPKAILDKKLSTLDPFMRLLFRQALSNSENFGSL
;
A
#
# COMPACT_ATOMS: atom_id res chain seq x y z
N MET A 1 -12.93 3.01 -1.51
CA MET A 1 -13.29 1.58 -1.69
C MET A 1 -14.53 1.31 -0.86
N ASP A 2 -15.52 0.67 -1.43
CA ASP A 2 -16.74 0.38 -0.70
C ASP A 2 -16.66 -0.94 0.07
N LEU A 3 -17.56 -1.13 1.03
CA LEU A 3 -17.59 -2.30 1.90
C LEU A 3 -17.86 -3.59 1.12
N ASN A 4 -18.69 -3.53 0.09
CA ASN A 4 -19.03 -4.72 -0.70
C ASN A 4 -17.80 -5.26 -1.44
N ALA A 5 -16.97 -4.36 -1.99
CA ALA A 5 -15.75 -4.77 -2.67
C ALA A 5 -14.78 -5.46 -1.69
N VAL A 6 -14.61 -4.91 -0.49
CA VAL A 6 -13.74 -5.52 0.52
C VAL A 6 -14.28 -6.88 0.96
N ASP A 7 -15.58 -6.98 1.22
CA ASP A 7 -16.19 -8.25 1.63
C ASP A 7 -16.03 -9.34 0.58
N GLN A 8 -16.16 -8.99 -0.70
CA GLN A 8 -15.94 -9.94 -1.80
C GLN A 8 -14.48 -10.40 -1.83
N LEU A 9 -13.54 -9.48 -1.62
CA LEU A 9 -12.11 -9.78 -1.67
C LEU A 9 -11.67 -10.66 -0.49
N LYS A 10 -12.33 -10.59 0.65
CA LYS A 10 -12.01 -11.45 1.80
C LYS A 10 -12.12 -12.93 1.49
N ASN A 11 -12.90 -13.30 0.48
CA ASN A 11 -13.08 -14.70 0.08
C ASN A 11 -12.01 -15.18 -0.90
N VAL A 12 -11.25 -14.27 -1.51
CA VAL A 12 -10.25 -14.62 -2.54
C VAL A 12 -8.82 -14.24 -2.17
N LEU A 13 -8.64 -13.31 -1.23
CA LEU A 13 -7.32 -12.89 -0.79
C LEU A 13 -7.05 -13.42 0.63
N CYS A 14 -5.78 -13.72 0.89
CA CYS A 14 -5.36 -14.17 2.22
C CYS A 14 -5.39 -13.01 3.21
N SER A 15 -5.86 -13.28 4.42
CA SER A 15 -5.86 -12.34 5.52
C SER A 15 -4.66 -12.62 6.43
N ILE A 16 -4.00 -11.56 6.90
CA ILE A 16 -2.92 -11.67 7.88
C ILE A 16 -3.24 -10.81 9.10
N THR A 17 -2.68 -11.21 10.24
CA THR A 17 -2.70 -10.41 11.45
C THR A 17 -1.35 -9.69 11.57
N ILE A 18 -1.40 -8.41 11.86
CA ILE A 18 -0.21 -7.58 12.04
C ILE A 18 -0.23 -7.08 13.49
N GLU A 19 0.82 -7.38 14.23
CA GLU A 19 0.90 -6.98 15.63
C GLU A 19 1.24 -5.49 15.74
N LYS A 20 0.88 -4.88 16.87
CA LYS A 20 1.24 -3.50 17.16
C LYS A 20 2.74 -3.31 17.04
N ASP A 21 3.15 -2.21 16.41
CA ASP A 21 4.54 -1.82 16.17
C ASP A 21 5.31 -2.71 15.19
N GLN A 22 4.64 -3.70 14.59
CA GLN A 22 5.25 -4.52 13.56
C GLN A 22 5.46 -3.68 12.28
N ILE A 23 6.66 -3.79 11.71
CA ILE A 23 6.97 -3.18 10.41
C ILE A 23 6.50 -4.12 9.32
N ILE A 24 5.66 -3.61 8.42
CA ILE A 24 5.08 -4.39 7.32
C ILE A 24 6.04 -4.41 6.13
N TYR A 25 6.60 -3.25 5.80
CA TYR A 25 7.68 -3.11 4.82
C TYR A 25 8.46 -1.84 5.12
N GLU A 26 9.70 -1.80 4.66
CA GLU A 26 10.60 -0.66 4.90
C GLU A 26 10.90 0.08 3.61
N GLU A 27 11.05 1.40 3.73
CA GLU A 27 11.48 2.24 2.61
C GLU A 27 12.79 1.70 2.04
N GLY A 28 12.85 1.55 0.72
CA GLY A 28 14.07 1.17 0.03
C GLY A 28 14.36 -0.33 -0.06
N GLU A 29 13.60 -1.17 0.63
CA GLU A 29 13.80 -2.62 0.49
C GLU A 29 13.10 -3.17 -0.76
N HIS A 30 13.11 -4.49 -0.94
CA HIS A 30 12.49 -5.09 -2.12
C HIS A 30 10.98 -4.80 -2.15
N LEU A 31 10.50 -4.46 -3.34
CA LEU A 31 9.08 -4.24 -3.55
C LEU A 31 8.34 -5.56 -3.35
N GLY A 32 7.39 -5.55 -2.43
CA GLY A 32 6.61 -6.73 -2.10
C GLY A 32 5.15 -6.61 -2.48
N ASP A 33 4.31 -7.30 -1.73
CA ASP A 33 2.88 -7.33 -1.94
C ASP A 33 2.22 -5.99 -1.59
N GLY A 34 1.01 -5.78 -2.09
CA GLY A 34 0.14 -4.72 -1.62
C GLY A 34 -0.79 -5.23 -0.52
N TYR A 35 -1.53 -4.32 0.09
CA TYR A 35 -2.39 -4.65 1.22
C TYR A 35 -3.67 -3.84 1.21
N ILE A 36 -4.73 -4.43 1.73
CA ILE A 36 -5.98 -3.74 2.05
C ILE A 36 -6.16 -3.86 3.56
N LEU A 37 -6.13 -2.73 4.27
CA LEU A 37 -6.31 -2.76 5.72
C LEU A 37 -7.78 -3.03 6.02
N SER A 38 -8.07 -4.18 6.62
CA SER A 38 -9.45 -4.54 6.96
C SER A 38 -9.83 -4.05 8.37
N LEU A 39 -8.86 -3.98 9.27
CA LEU A 39 -9.08 -3.52 10.65
C LEU A 39 -7.77 -2.99 11.22
N GLY A 40 -7.86 -1.92 11.99
CA GLY A 40 -6.70 -1.35 12.68
C GLY A 40 -6.21 -0.05 12.07
N LYS A 41 -4.95 0.27 12.32
CA LYS A 41 -4.28 1.48 11.81
C LYS A 41 -2.83 1.21 11.46
N VAL A 42 -2.40 1.75 10.33
CA VAL A 42 -1.03 1.67 9.85
C VAL A 42 -0.54 3.09 9.58
N GLN A 43 0.69 3.37 9.95
CA GLN A 43 1.33 4.65 9.69
C GLN A 43 2.42 4.49 8.65
N LEU A 44 2.43 5.37 7.66
CA LEU A 44 3.50 5.47 6.69
C LEU A 44 4.51 6.50 7.17
N PHE A 45 5.79 6.14 7.11
CA PHE A 45 6.91 7.01 7.52
C PHE A 45 7.88 7.19 6.36
N LYS A 46 8.55 8.35 6.35
CA LYS A 46 9.63 8.63 5.42
C LYS A 46 10.93 8.82 6.21
N ASN A 47 12.02 8.22 5.74
CA ASN A 47 13.33 8.45 6.34
C ASN A 47 13.77 9.89 6.08
N THR A 48 14.20 10.57 7.13
CA THR A 48 14.75 11.92 7.02
C THR A 48 16.28 11.86 6.96
N SER A 49 16.89 12.97 6.54
CA SER A 49 18.35 13.04 6.38
C SER A 49 19.12 12.86 7.70
N ASP A 50 18.45 13.08 8.83
CA ASP A 50 19.06 12.90 10.17
C ASP A 50 18.86 11.50 10.75
N GLY A 51 18.33 10.58 9.95
CA GLY A 51 18.09 9.20 10.37
C GLY A 51 16.82 8.97 11.16
N LYS A 52 15.97 9.99 11.29
CA LYS A 52 14.68 9.88 11.96
C LYS A 52 13.58 9.51 10.96
N LEU A 53 12.45 9.05 11.48
CA LEU A 53 11.27 8.77 10.67
C LEU A 53 10.27 9.91 10.80
N ALA A 54 9.85 10.46 9.66
CA ALA A 54 8.81 11.48 9.62
C ALA A 54 7.48 10.83 9.27
N GLU A 55 6.45 11.08 10.07
CA GLU A 55 5.10 10.59 9.79
C GLU A 55 4.56 11.29 8.54
N LYS A 56 3.99 10.49 7.62
CA LYS A 56 3.45 11.02 6.35
C LYS A 56 1.95 10.80 6.23
N GLN A 57 1.48 9.58 6.51
CA GLN A 57 0.10 9.23 6.25
C GLN A 57 -0.35 8.14 7.20
N THR A 58 -1.55 8.30 7.75
CA THR A 58 -2.21 7.23 8.49
C THR A 58 -3.16 6.49 7.56
N ILE A 59 -3.01 5.17 7.50
CA ILE A 59 -3.90 4.30 6.76
C ILE A 59 -4.94 3.77 7.72
N ASN A 60 -6.20 3.97 7.38
CA ASN A 60 -7.34 3.53 8.19
C ASN A 60 -8.01 2.32 7.56
N SER A 61 -8.96 1.73 8.28
CA SER A 61 -9.70 0.56 7.79
C SER A 61 -10.31 0.82 6.42
N MET A 62 -10.28 -0.19 5.57
CA MET A 62 -10.79 -0.20 4.19
C MET A 62 -9.92 0.58 3.19
N GLN A 63 -8.73 1.00 3.59
CA GLN A 63 -7.81 1.67 2.68
C GLN A 63 -6.74 0.70 2.18
N VAL A 64 -6.28 0.97 0.95
CA VAL A 64 -5.24 0.19 0.26
C VAL A 64 -3.90 0.87 0.48
N PHE A 65 -2.85 0.07 0.70
CA PHE A 65 -1.50 0.62 0.80
C PHE A 65 -0.48 -0.38 0.22
N GLY A 66 0.69 0.14 -0.15
CA GLY A 66 1.77 -0.67 -0.71
C GLY A 66 1.66 -0.96 -2.20
N VAL A 67 0.54 -0.66 -2.84
CA VAL A 67 0.34 -0.95 -4.28
C VAL A 67 0.84 0.17 -5.19
N TRP A 68 0.91 1.40 -4.67
CA TRP A 68 1.18 2.58 -5.50
C TRP A 68 2.58 2.59 -6.06
N ASN A 69 3.53 1.94 -5.39
CA ASN A 69 4.90 1.85 -5.88
C ASN A 69 4.96 1.10 -7.21
N SER A 70 4.21 0.00 -7.34
CA SER A 70 4.13 -0.75 -8.60
C SER A 70 3.46 0.07 -9.70
N ILE A 71 2.39 0.77 -9.39
CA ILE A 71 1.65 1.59 -10.36
C ILE A 71 2.53 2.74 -10.88
N LEU A 72 3.31 3.36 -9.99
CA LEU A 72 4.22 4.45 -10.36
C LEU A 72 5.49 3.95 -11.04
N GLY A 73 5.70 2.65 -11.10
CA GLY A 73 6.90 2.07 -11.73
C GLY A 73 8.14 2.15 -10.86
N ASN A 74 7.98 2.32 -9.56
CA ASN A 74 9.10 2.31 -8.62
C ASN A 74 9.56 0.89 -8.35
N ASN A 75 10.86 0.72 -8.12
CA ASN A 75 11.45 -0.59 -7.83
C ASN A 75 11.48 -0.91 -6.34
N VAL A 76 11.27 0.06 -5.49
CA VAL A 76 11.32 -0.09 -4.04
C VAL A 76 10.20 0.71 -3.38
N PRO A 77 9.78 0.34 -2.18
CA PRO A 77 8.80 1.14 -1.44
C PRO A 77 9.34 2.53 -1.12
N LEU A 78 8.47 3.54 -1.25
CA LEU A 78 8.83 4.93 -0.97
C LEU A 78 8.67 5.29 0.50
N PHE A 79 8.02 4.44 1.28
CA PHE A 79 7.71 4.69 2.68
C PHE A 79 7.90 3.41 3.50
N THR A 80 8.11 3.58 4.80
CA THR A 80 8.05 2.49 5.76
C THR A 80 6.64 2.41 6.31
N ALA A 81 6.05 1.23 6.34
CA ALA A 81 4.71 1.00 6.88
C ALA A 81 4.81 0.23 8.21
N LYS A 82 4.21 0.79 9.26
CA LYS A 82 4.25 0.23 10.60
C LYS A 82 2.85 0.25 11.21
N ALA A 83 2.44 -0.84 11.83
CA ALA A 83 1.15 -0.92 12.50
C ALA A 83 1.18 -0.11 13.79
N LEU A 84 0.19 0.78 13.96
CA LEU A 84 0.04 1.56 15.18
C LEU A 84 -0.70 0.80 16.28
N GLU A 85 -1.46 -0.20 15.88
CA GLU A 85 -2.21 -1.07 16.76
C GLU A 85 -2.34 -2.44 16.11
N LYS A 86 -2.81 -3.45 16.85
CA LYS A 86 -3.05 -4.77 16.25
C LYS A 86 -4.04 -4.62 15.11
N SER A 87 -3.67 -5.14 13.95
CA SER A 87 -4.38 -4.90 12.69
C SER A 87 -4.58 -6.19 11.93
N SER A 88 -5.52 -6.16 10.99
CA SER A 88 -5.72 -7.23 10.01
C SER A 88 -5.69 -6.64 8.62
N ALA A 89 -5.07 -7.34 7.68
CA ALA A 89 -4.99 -6.89 6.32
C ALA A 89 -5.16 -8.06 5.35
N LEU A 90 -5.69 -7.75 4.17
CA LEU A 90 -5.72 -8.68 3.05
C LEU A 90 -4.47 -8.45 2.21
N ILE A 91 -3.80 -9.53 1.84
CA ILE A 91 -2.60 -9.45 0.99
C ILE A 91 -3.02 -9.44 -0.47
N ILE A 92 -2.51 -8.47 -1.23
CA ILE A 92 -2.60 -8.44 -2.69
C ILE A 92 -1.25 -8.94 -3.21
N PRO A 93 -1.15 -10.21 -3.68
CA PRO A 93 0.14 -10.73 -4.14
C PRO A 93 0.72 -9.88 -5.26
N LYS A 94 2.01 -9.57 -5.16
CA LYS A 94 2.71 -8.76 -6.16
C LYS A 94 2.54 -9.33 -7.57
N ALA A 95 2.63 -10.65 -7.72
CA ALA A 95 2.49 -11.29 -9.02
C ALA A 95 1.11 -11.04 -9.64
N ILE A 96 0.05 -11.07 -8.83
CA ILE A 96 -1.32 -10.78 -9.30
C ILE A 96 -1.45 -9.30 -9.66
N LEU A 97 -0.90 -8.43 -8.82
CA LEU A 97 -0.94 -6.99 -9.06
C LEU A 97 -0.21 -6.64 -10.36
N ASP A 98 0.99 -7.17 -10.55
CA ASP A 98 1.79 -6.93 -11.75
C ASP A 98 1.06 -7.43 -13.01
N LYS A 99 0.44 -8.60 -12.92
CA LYS A 99 -0.33 -9.17 -14.02
C LYS A 99 -1.50 -8.28 -14.40
N LYS A 100 -2.26 -7.81 -13.42
CA LYS A 100 -3.40 -6.93 -13.66
C LYS A 100 -2.97 -5.58 -14.23
N LEU A 101 -1.85 -5.03 -13.74
CA LEU A 101 -1.31 -3.78 -14.26
C LEU A 101 -0.83 -3.94 -15.69
N SER A 102 -0.24 -5.08 -16.05
CA SER A 102 0.24 -5.32 -17.41
C SER A 102 -0.89 -5.45 -18.43
N THR A 103 -2.10 -5.75 -17.98
CA THR A 103 -3.28 -5.84 -18.86
C THR A 103 -4.03 -4.52 -19.00
N LEU A 104 -3.62 -3.48 -18.25
CA LEU A 104 -4.21 -2.17 -18.39
C LEU A 104 -3.89 -1.58 -19.77
N ASP A 105 -4.90 -0.96 -20.37
CA ASP A 105 -4.74 -0.14 -21.57
C ASP A 105 -3.63 0.90 -21.31
N PRO A 106 -2.72 1.13 -22.27
CA PRO A 106 -1.64 2.12 -22.08
C PRO A 106 -2.16 3.52 -21.73
N PHE A 107 -3.30 3.92 -22.26
CA PHE A 107 -3.92 5.20 -21.95
C PHE A 107 -4.34 5.27 -20.48
N MET A 108 -5.02 4.23 -19.99
CA MET A 108 -5.44 4.16 -18.58
C MET A 108 -4.23 4.12 -17.64
N ARG A 109 -3.17 3.41 -18.02
CA ARG A 109 -1.95 3.35 -17.24
C ARG A 109 -1.32 4.75 -17.11
N LEU A 110 -1.29 5.49 -18.20
CA LEU A 110 -0.78 6.86 -18.19
C LEU A 110 -1.61 7.76 -17.28
N LEU A 111 -2.93 7.64 -17.36
CA LEU A 111 -3.84 8.43 -16.52
C LEU A 111 -3.61 8.15 -15.03
N PHE A 112 -3.50 6.88 -14.64
CA PHE A 112 -3.24 6.52 -13.25
C PHE A 112 -1.91 7.08 -12.77
N ARG A 113 -0.86 6.95 -13.58
CA ARG A 113 0.47 7.46 -13.21
C ARG A 113 0.45 8.96 -13.01
N GLN A 114 -0.19 9.70 -13.90
CA GLN A 114 -0.26 11.15 -13.80
C GLN A 114 -1.12 11.61 -12.63
N ALA A 115 -2.24 10.96 -12.40
CA ALA A 115 -3.10 11.28 -11.27
C ALA A 115 -2.37 11.10 -9.94
N LEU A 116 -1.61 10.00 -9.81
CA LEU A 116 -0.86 9.70 -8.59
C LEU A 116 0.33 10.64 -8.42
N SER A 117 1.07 10.91 -9.49
CA SER A 117 2.27 11.77 -9.40
C SER A 117 1.92 13.24 -9.18
N ASN A 118 0.73 13.68 -9.55
CA ASN A 118 0.26 15.04 -9.30
C ASN A 118 -0.31 15.23 -7.89
N SER A 119 -0.49 14.15 -7.15
CA SER A 119 -0.96 14.21 -5.77
C SER A 119 0.19 14.65 -4.86
N GLU A 120 -0.07 15.57 -3.95
CA GLU A 120 0.92 16.02 -2.98
C GLU A 120 1.31 14.91 -2.01
N ASN A 121 0.43 13.95 -1.80
CA ASN A 121 0.60 12.87 -0.85
C ASN A 121 0.25 11.54 -1.50
N PHE A 122 0.94 11.18 -2.59
CA PHE A 122 0.62 9.92 -3.24
C PHE A 122 0.89 8.69 -2.36
N GLY A 123 1.63 8.82 -1.29
CA GLY A 123 1.75 7.78 -0.27
C GLY A 123 0.43 7.52 0.44
N SER A 124 -0.52 8.44 0.37
CA SER A 124 -1.85 8.32 0.98
C SER A 124 -2.90 7.77 0.03
N LEU A 125 -2.53 7.56 -1.20
CA LEU A 125 -3.48 7.08 -2.21
C LEU A 125 -3.56 5.57 -2.26
#